data_3e8c6885514d9ce399149099157c1eea
#
_entry.id   3e8c6885514d9ce399149099157c1eea
#
_cell.length_a   1.000
_cell.length_b   1.000
_cell.length_c   1.000
_cell.angle_alpha   90.00
_cell.angle_beta   90.00
_cell.angle_gamma   90.00
#
_symmetry.space_group_name_H-M   'P 1'
#
loop_
_entity.id
_entity.type
_entity.pdbx_description
1 polymer ?
#
loop_
_entity_poly.entity_id
_entity_poly.type
_entity_poly.pdbx_seq_one_letter_code
_entity_poly.pdbx_strand_id
1 'polypeptide(L)'
;MKRRQFFKNGIFFGTGFIYGGLDMVSSKNLINNPFKISLAQWSLHRSLFNKEIDNLDFISLSKTRFNISAVEYVNTFFFDKAENKKYLNEMNKIAKDFDIKNLLIMCDNEGNLGDPDKKSRYKAVENHYKWINAAKTLGCHSIRVNARSEGSYHEQIKLASDGLRKLSEFSDNIGINILVENHGGLSSNGKWLTEVMKTVDHSRIGTLPDFGNFKIDDNDVYDRYIGVSELMPFAKAVSAKSHEFDK
;
A
#
# COMPACT_ATOMS: atom_id res chain seq x y z
N MET A 1 -5.76 26.02 25.03
CA MET A 1 -5.73 27.08 23.96
C MET A 1 -5.86 26.39 22.61
N LYS A 2 -6.85 26.77 21.80
CA LYS A 2 -7.20 26.05 20.56
C LYS A 2 -6.21 26.41 19.43
N ARG A 3 -5.59 25.40 18.80
CA ARG A 3 -4.61 25.50 17.69
C ARG A 3 -5.01 26.38 16.47
N ARG A 4 -6.18 26.94 16.44
CA ARG A 4 -6.71 27.77 15.33
C ARG A 4 -6.36 29.27 15.41
N GLN A 5 -5.69 29.74 16.45
CA GLN A 5 -5.38 31.18 16.61
C GLN A 5 -3.95 31.58 16.22
N PHE A 6 -3.10 30.63 15.85
CA PHE A 6 -1.70 30.91 15.53
C PHE A 6 -1.47 31.51 14.13
N PHE A 7 -2.44 31.39 13.22
CA PHE A 7 -2.26 31.81 11.82
C PHE A 7 -2.87 33.16 11.45
N LYS A 8 -3.39 33.95 12.39
CA LYS A 8 -4.07 35.23 12.07
C LYS A 8 -3.30 36.52 12.38
N ASN A 9 -2.17 36.47 13.02
CA ASN A 9 -1.45 37.69 13.40
C ASN A 9 0.03 37.64 12.97
N GLY A 10 0.31 37.96 11.74
CA GLY A 10 1.67 38.03 11.22
C GLY A 10 1.80 38.86 9.95
N ILE A 11 1.17 40.03 9.90
CA ILE A 11 1.53 41.04 8.90
C ILE A 11 1.76 42.35 9.69
N PHE A 12 3.01 42.76 9.86
CA PHE A 12 3.36 44.15 10.10
C PHE A 12 4.61 44.54 9.35
N PHE A 13 4.49 45.64 8.66
CA PHE A 13 5.49 46.36 7.87
C PHE A 13 6.63 46.90 8.75
N GLY A 14 7.82 46.85 8.22
CA GLY A 14 8.97 47.60 8.75
C GLY A 14 9.98 47.85 7.64
N THR A 15 9.93 49.04 7.05
CA THR A 15 10.94 49.57 6.13
C THR A 15 12.23 49.85 6.89
N GLY A 16 13.35 49.33 6.41
CA GLY A 16 14.68 49.68 6.89
C GLY A 16 15.75 49.20 5.90
N PHE A 17 16.26 50.11 5.10
CA PHE A 17 17.43 49.90 4.25
C PHE A 17 18.69 49.68 5.08
N ILE A 18 19.38 48.56 4.94
CA ILE A 18 20.83 48.46 5.24
C ILE A 18 21.46 47.62 4.13
N TYR A 19 22.36 48.26 3.39
CA TYR A 19 23.30 47.61 2.49
C TYR A 19 24.27 46.73 3.28
N GLY A 20 24.28 45.47 3.03
CA GLY A 20 25.26 44.52 3.54
C GLY A 20 25.08 43.22 2.80
N GLY A 21 25.96 42.95 1.85
CA GLY A 21 25.97 41.69 1.09
C GLY A 21 26.11 40.52 2.04
N LEU A 22 25.03 39.80 2.22
CA LEU A 22 25.03 38.45 2.72
C LEU A 22 24.65 37.56 1.55
N ASP A 23 25.66 36.93 1.01
CA ASP A 23 25.45 35.74 0.14
C ASP A 23 24.52 34.80 0.90
N MET A 24 23.24 34.85 0.56
CA MET A 24 22.32 33.75 0.89
C MET A 24 22.81 32.54 0.12
N VAL A 25 23.72 31.81 0.71
CA VAL A 25 23.95 30.41 0.36
C VAL A 25 22.61 29.71 0.55
N SER A 26 21.84 29.67 -0.53
CA SER A 26 20.69 28.79 -0.67
C SER A 26 21.25 27.37 -0.54
N SER A 27 21.34 26.90 0.69
CA SER A 27 21.54 25.48 0.97
C SER A 27 20.29 24.75 0.46
N LYS A 28 20.18 24.57 -0.86
CA LYS A 28 19.48 23.43 -1.40
C LYS A 28 20.27 22.19 -0.98
N ASN A 29 20.15 21.84 0.30
CA ASN A 29 20.32 20.47 0.72
C ASN A 29 19.20 19.70 0.00
N LEU A 30 19.44 19.36 -1.26
CA LEU A 30 18.86 18.19 -1.90
C LEU A 30 19.30 17.03 -0.99
N ILE A 31 18.52 16.75 0.05
CA ILE A 31 18.57 15.46 0.71
C ILE A 31 18.30 14.51 -0.44
N ASN A 32 19.37 13.92 -0.93
CA ASN A 32 19.31 12.86 -1.92
C ASN A 32 18.64 11.69 -1.20
N ASN A 33 17.28 11.73 -1.12
CA ASN A 33 16.54 10.69 -0.45
C ASN A 33 16.77 9.40 -1.25
N PRO A 34 17.53 8.44 -0.73
CA PRO A 34 17.87 7.22 -1.45
C PRO A 34 16.61 6.37 -1.72
N PHE A 35 15.50 6.70 -1.05
CA PHE A 35 14.25 5.96 -1.16
C PHE A 35 13.23 6.70 -2.01
N LYS A 36 12.57 5.97 -2.89
CA LYS A 36 11.37 6.44 -3.60
C LYS A 36 10.17 6.22 -2.67
N ILE A 37 9.40 7.29 -2.45
CA ILE A 37 8.25 7.29 -1.54
C ILE A 37 6.98 7.35 -2.37
N SER A 38 5.99 6.56 -2.00
CA SER A 38 4.60 6.62 -2.46
C SER A 38 3.66 6.95 -1.31
N LEU A 39 2.51 7.52 -1.64
CA LEU A 39 1.43 7.74 -0.68
C LEU A 39 0.43 6.59 -0.77
N ALA A 40 0.32 5.82 0.31
CA ALA A 40 -0.74 4.83 0.45
C ALA A 40 -2.08 5.53 0.75
N GLN A 41 -3.12 5.19 0.01
CA GLN A 41 -4.45 5.78 0.15
C GLN A 41 -5.02 5.58 1.57
N TRP A 42 -4.64 4.47 2.21
CA TRP A 42 -5.02 4.22 3.61
C TRP A 42 -4.53 5.30 4.58
N SER A 43 -3.47 6.03 4.28
CA SER A 43 -3.01 7.17 5.09
C SER A 43 -4.07 8.26 5.23
N LEU A 44 -5.01 8.36 4.29
CA LEU A 44 -6.12 9.33 4.29
C LEU A 44 -7.48 8.65 4.51
N HIS A 45 -7.52 7.40 5.01
CA HIS A 45 -8.74 6.61 5.14
C HIS A 45 -9.85 7.34 5.90
N ARG A 46 -9.53 8.11 6.94
CA ARG A 46 -10.54 8.86 7.71
C ARG A 46 -11.26 9.90 6.87
N SER A 47 -10.52 10.70 6.09
CA SER A 47 -11.10 11.71 5.19
C SER A 47 -11.90 11.06 4.05
N LEU A 48 -11.45 9.91 3.55
CA LEU A 48 -12.17 9.14 2.52
C LEU A 48 -13.47 8.55 3.07
N PHE A 49 -13.47 7.93 4.25
CA PHE A 49 -14.69 7.41 4.89
C PHE A 49 -15.66 8.53 5.29
N ASN A 50 -15.15 9.68 5.73
CA ASN A 50 -15.96 10.86 6.04
C ASN A 50 -16.45 11.59 4.79
N LYS A 51 -16.06 11.17 3.59
CA LYS A 51 -16.39 11.81 2.31
C LYS A 51 -15.94 13.28 2.22
N GLU A 52 -14.88 13.65 2.93
CA GLU A 52 -14.20 14.94 2.83
C GLU A 52 -13.40 15.03 1.52
N ILE A 53 -12.96 13.91 1.01
CA ILE A 53 -12.30 13.68 -0.27
C ILE A 53 -12.82 12.36 -0.86
N ASP A 54 -12.74 12.21 -2.16
CA ASP A 54 -13.04 10.94 -2.84
C ASP A 54 -11.77 10.27 -3.41
N ASN A 55 -11.97 9.14 -4.09
CA ASN A 55 -10.87 8.38 -4.69
C ASN A 55 -10.16 9.15 -5.82
N LEU A 56 -10.86 10.01 -6.56
CA LEU A 56 -10.26 10.81 -7.64
C LEU A 56 -9.48 11.99 -7.06
N ASP A 57 -10.01 12.63 -6.00
CA ASP A 57 -9.34 13.72 -5.28
C ASP A 57 -7.98 13.24 -4.70
N PHE A 58 -7.93 12.01 -4.17
CA PHE A 58 -6.73 11.43 -3.58
C PHE A 58 -5.52 11.51 -4.51
N ILE A 59 -5.73 11.29 -5.82
CA ILE A 59 -4.65 11.26 -6.79
C ILE A 59 -3.97 12.64 -6.87
N SER A 60 -4.75 13.69 -7.08
CA SER A 60 -4.23 15.05 -7.17
C SER A 60 -3.66 15.58 -5.86
N LEU A 61 -4.29 15.21 -4.72
CA LEU A 61 -3.84 15.58 -3.36
C LEU A 61 -2.45 15.03 -3.04
N SER A 62 -2.11 13.84 -3.52
CA SER A 62 -0.76 13.29 -3.37
C SER A 62 0.32 14.26 -3.82
N LYS A 63 0.11 14.89 -4.99
CA LYS A 63 1.05 15.86 -5.54
C LYS A 63 0.91 17.25 -4.91
N THR A 64 -0.31 17.78 -4.89
CA THR A 64 -0.55 19.19 -4.54
C THR A 64 -0.36 19.48 -3.07
N ARG A 65 -0.69 18.53 -2.19
CA ARG A 65 -0.61 18.71 -0.75
C ARG A 65 0.64 18.11 -0.11
N PHE A 66 1.11 16.97 -0.64
CA PHE A 66 2.22 16.21 -0.03
C PHE A 66 3.48 16.21 -0.89
N ASN A 67 3.43 16.70 -2.12
CA ASN A 67 4.53 16.66 -3.09
C ASN A 67 5.07 15.24 -3.33
N ILE A 68 4.19 14.24 -3.29
CA ILE A 68 4.50 12.83 -3.58
C ILE A 68 3.98 12.49 -4.98
N SER A 69 4.83 11.93 -5.84
CA SER A 69 4.53 11.63 -7.24
C SER A 69 4.27 10.14 -7.50
N ALA A 70 3.86 9.38 -6.48
CA ALA A 70 3.47 7.99 -6.64
C ALA A 70 2.40 7.63 -5.61
N VAL A 71 1.44 6.79 -6.00
CA VAL A 71 0.30 6.42 -5.17
C VAL A 71 0.05 4.93 -5.16
N GLU A 72 -0.53 4.47 -4.04
CA GLU A 72 -1.00 3.10 -3.81
C GLU A 72 -2.47 3.17 -3.42
N TYR A 73 -3.32 2.53 -4.19
CA TYR A 73 -4.77 2.55 -4.00
C TYR A 73 -5.24 1.49 -3.02
N VAL A 74 -6.44 1.69 -2.45
CA VAL A 74 -7.18 0.66 -1.71
C VAL A 74 -8.52 0.44 -2.40
N ASN A 75 -8.81 -0.79 -2.78
CA ASN A 75 -10.01 -1.15 -3.52
C ASN A 75 -11.31 -0.72 -2.87
N THR A 76 -11.34 -0.65 -1.54
CA THR A 76 -12.51 -0.21 -0.74
C THR A 76 -13.07 1.13 -1.20
N PHE A 77 -12.22 2.06 -1.65
CA PHE A 77 -12.65 3.42 -2.02
C PHE A 77 -13.17 3.54 -3.45
N PHE A 78 -13.11 2.46 -4.25
CA PHE A 78 -13.68 2.38 -5.60
C PHE A 78 -14.12 0.94 -5.96
N PHE A 79 -14.70 0.26 -4.98
CA PHE A 79 -14.97 -1.18 -5.00
C PHE A 79 -15.86 -1.63 -6.17
N ASP A 80 -16.85 -0.82 -6.54
CA ASP A 80 -17.78 -1.04 -7.64
C ASP A 80 -17.24 -0.58 -9.01
N LYS A 81 -16.00 -0.11 -9.06
CA LYS A 81 -15.39 0.48 -10.27
C LYS A 81 -14.27 -0.37 -10.88
N ALA A 82 -13.95 -1.54 -10.32
CA ALA A 82 -12.85 -2.39 -10.81
C ALA A 82 -12.90 -2.66 -12.34
N GLU A 83 -14.10 -2.81 -12.89
CA GLU A 83 -14.33 -3.08 -14.31
C GLU A 83 -14.89 -1.88 -15.08
N ASN A 84 -15.03 -0.72 -14.45
CA ASN A 84 -15.52 0.49 -15.07
C ASN A 84 -14.38 1.20 -15.83
N LYS A 85 -14.22 0.88 -17.12
CA LYS A 85 -13.16 1.45 -17.97
C LYS A 85 -13.16 2.98 -18.01
N LYS A 86 -14.33 3.62 -17.98
CA LYS A 86 -14.43 5.08 -18.00
C LYS A 86 -13.81 5.67 -16.72
N TYR A 87 -14.14 5.09 -15.58
CA TYR A 87 -13.62 5.53 -14.28
C TYR A 87 -12.10 5.30 -14.16
N LEU A 88 -11.62 4.11 -14.55
CA LEU A 88 -10.18 3.81 -14.53
C LEU A 88 -9.38 4.73 -15.48
N ASN A 89 -9.96 5.07 -16.64
CA ASN A 89 -9.34 6.03 -17.56
C ASN A 89 -9.32 7.45 -16.98
N GLU A 90 -10.32 7.84 -16.19
CA GLU A 90 -10.33 9.12 -15.48
C GLU A 90 -9.24 9.16 -14.40
N MET A 91 -9.07 8.10 -13.61
CA MET A 91 -7.95 7.96 -12.68
C MET A 91 -6.60 8.13 -13.40
N ASN A 92 -6.41 7.46 -14.54
CA ASN A 92 -5.20 7.58 -15.34
C ASN A 92 -4.98 8.99 -15.89
N LYS A 93 -6.06 9.66 -16.33
CA LYS A 93 -5.98 11.05 -16.79
C LYS A 93 -5.49 11.97 -15.67
N ILE A 94 -6.08 11.89 -14.48
CA ILE A 94 -5.66 12.70 -13.33
C ILE A 94 -4.20 12.38 -12.96
N ALA A 95 -3.83 11.10 -12.89
CA ALA A 95 -2.47 10.71 -12.59
C ALA A 95 -1.46 11.31 -13.60
N LYS A 96 -1.79 11.30 -14.90
CA LYS A 96 -0.98 11.91 -15.96
C LYS A 96 -0.93 13.43 -15.82
N ASP A 97 -2.04 14.10 -15.58
CA ASP A 97 -2.12 15.56 -15.47
C ASP A 97 -1.26 16.10 -14.31
N PHE A 98 -1.05 15.30 -13.25
CA PHE A 98 -0.25 15.65 -12.07
C PHE A 98 1.13 14.95 -12.01
N ASP A 99 1.55 14.25 -13.08
CA ASP A 99 2.79 13.46 -13.12
C ASP A 99 2.92 12.47 -11.95
N ILE A 100 1.88 11.68 -11.74
CA ILE A 100 1.77 10.69 -10.66
C ILE A 100 1.87 9.27 -11.25
N LYS A 101 2.63 8.41 -10.59
CA LYS A 101 2.74 6.99 -10.90
C LYS A 101 1.78 6.18 -10.03
N ASN A 102 0.95 5.36 -10.67
CA ASN A 102 0.14 4.36 -10.00
C ASN A 102 1.02 3.13 -9.74
N LEU A 103 1.13 2.66 -8.50
CA LEU A 103 2.05 1.56 -8.17
C LEU A 103 1.34 0.25 -7.92
N LEU A 104 0.31 0.25 -7.08
CA LEU A 104 -0.44 -0.97 -6.75
C LEU A 104 -1.88 -0.66 -6.29
N ILE A 105 -2.70 -1.71 -6.23
CA ILE A 105 -4.01 -1.70 -5.59
C ILE A 105 -3.97 -2.67 -4.40
N MET A 106 -4.26 -2.20 -3.21
CA MET A 106 -4.50 -3.02 -2.02
C MET A 106 -5.90 -3.60 -2.10
N CYS A 107 -6.02 -4.93 -2.09
CA CYS A 107 -7.29 -5.65 -2.23
C CYS A 107 -7.72 -6.20 -0.88
N ASP A 108 -8.83 -5.67 -0.37
CA ASP A 108 -9.50 -6.13 0.84
C ASP A 108 -10.93 -6.60 0.49
N ASN A 109 -11.52 -7.42 1.37
CA ASN A 109 -12.91 -7.89 1.27
C ASN A 109 -13.25 -8.76 0.04
N GLU A 110 -12.26 -9.39 -0.59
CA GLU A 110 -12.46 -10.30 -1.72
C GLU A 110 -12.48 -11.80 -1.34
N GLY A 111 -12.54 -12.08 -0.04
CA GLY A 111 -12.50 -13.44 0.54
C GLY A 111 -11.10 -13.87 0.95
N ASN A 112 -11.00 -15.03 1.58
CA ASN A 112 -9.75 -15.53 2.12
C ASN A 112 -9.04 -16.44 1.10
N LEU A 113 -7.85 -16.05 0.66
CA LEU A 113 -7.05 -16.84 -0.29
C LEU A 113 -6.54 -18.17 0.30
N GLY A 114 -6.59 -18.32 1.62
CA GLY A 114 -6.30 -19.56 2.32
C GLY A 114 -7.54 -20.18 2.99
N ASP A 115 -8.76 -19.95 2.49
CA ASP A 115 -9.97 -20.50 3.07
C ASP A 115 -9.91 -22.05 3.14
N PRO A 116 -10.27 -22.68 4.27
CA PRO A 116 -10.31 -24.13 4.39
C PRO A 116 -11.26 -24.79 3.38
N ASP A 117 -12.41 -24.16 3.11
CA ASP A 117 -13.31 -24.63 2.06
C ASP A 117 -12.74 -24.31 0.68
N LYS A 118 -12.50 -25.35 -0.12
CA LYS A 118 -11.91 -25.23 -1.45
C LYS A 118 -12.73 -24.33 -2.40
N LYS A 119 -14.05 -24.39 -2.31
CA LYS A 119 -14.93 -23.59 -3.16
C LYS A 119 -14.84 -22.13 -2.80
N SER A 120 -14.86 -21.78 -1.52
CA SER A 120 -14.70 -20.43 -1.00
C SER A 120 -13.32 -19.88 -1.33
N ARG A 121 -12.26 -20.67 -1.16
CA ARG A 121 -10.89 -20.30 -1.51
C ARG A 121 -10.74 -19.96 -2.99
N TYR A 122 -11.30 -20.79 -3.89
CA TYR A 122 -11.21 -20.53 -5.33
C TYR A 122 -12.09 -19.37 -5.75
N LYS A 123 -13.23 -19.15 -5.07
CA LYS A 123 -14.04 -17.96 -5.28
C LYS A 123 -13.30 -16.69 -4.89
N ALA A 124 -12.54 -16.71 -3.78
CA ALA A 124 -11.68 -15.60 -3.40
C ALA A 124 -10.62 -15.31 -4.49
N VAL A 125 -9.98 -16.36 -5.06
CA VAL A 125 -9.05 -16.19 -6.18
C VAL A 125 -9.71 -15.49 -7.36
N GLU A 126 -10.89 -15.95 -7.79
CA GLU A 126 -11.65 -15.34 -8.90
C GLU A 126 -12.05 -13.89 -8.64
N ASN A 127 -12.42 -13.56 -7.40
CA ASN A 127 -12.80 -12.21 -7.02
C ASN A 127 -11.64 -11.21 -7.19
N HIS A 128 -10.39 -11.66 -7.07
CA HIS A 128 -9.21 -10.82 -7.28
C HIS A 128 -8.88 -10.59 -8.76
N TYR A 129 -9.42 -11.38 -9.71
CA TYR A 129 -9.10 -11.22 -11.15
C TYR A 129 -9.43 -9.84 -11.69
N LYS A 130 -10.57 -9.27 -11.30
CA LYS A 130 -10.96 -7.91 -11.69
C LYS A 130 -9.96 -6.86 -11.24
N TRP A 131 -9.32 -7.04 -10.07
CA TRP A 131 -8.31 -6.12 -9.54
C TRP A 131 -6.97 -6.24 -10.23
N ILE A 132 -6.58 -7.44 -10.67
CA ILE A 132 -5.41 -7.65 -11.53
C ILE A 132 -5.60 -6.91 -12.86
N ASN A 133 -6.79 -7.02 -13.48
CA ASN A 133 -7.12 -6.32 -14.71
C ASN A 133 -7.19 -4.78 -14.52
N ALA A 134 -7.76 -4.32 -13.40
CA ALA A 134 -7.77 -2.91 -13.04
C ALA A 134 -6.34 -2.36 -12.82
N ALA A 135 -5.50 -3.10 -12.11
CA ALA A 135 -4.09 -2.76 -11.91
C ALA A 135 -3.34 -2.65 -13.23
N LYS A 136 -3.57 -3.57 -14.17
CA LYS A 136 -3.02 -3.50 -15.54
C LYS A 136 -3.47 -2.25 -16.26
N THR A 137 -4.76 -1.93 -16.19
CA THR A 137 -5.34 -0.74 -16.82
C THR A 137 -4.77 0.56 -16.25
N LEU A 138 -4.57 0.60 -14.92
CA LEU A 138 -3.97 1.75 -14.23
C LEU A 138 -2.45 1.87 -14.40
N GLY A 139 -1.79 0.89 -15.00
CA GLY A 139 -0.33 0.86 -15.13
C GLY A 139 0.39 0.54 -13.82
N CYS A 140 -0.31 -0.04 -12.86
CA CYS A 140 0.28 -0.57 -11.63
C CYS A 140 1.18 -1.77 -11.93
N HIS A 141 2.19 -2.00 -11.10
CA HIS A 141 3.05 -3.19 -11.21
C HIS A 141 2.56 -4.39 -10.38
N SER A 142 1.63 -4.16 -9.43
CA SER A 142 1.20 -5.18 -8.47
C SER A 142 -0.23 -4.96 -7.99
N ILE A 143 -0.79 -6.01 -7.39
CA ILE A 143 -1.84 -5.90 -6.37
C ILE A 143 -1.29 -6.39 -5.03
N ARG A 144 -1.77 -5.86 -3.91
CA ARG A 144 -1.51 -6.39 -2.57
C ARG A 144 -2.71 -7.19 -2.10
N VAL A 145 -2.45 -8.35 -1.53
CA VAL A 145 -3.46 -9.27 -1.02
C VAL A 145 -3.10 -9.74 0.39
N ASN A 146 -4.06 -10.34 1.09
CA ASN A 146 -3.87 -10.96 2.40
C ASN A 146 -3.81 -12.49 2.27
N ALA A 147 -2.91 -13.15 3.03
CA ALA A 147 -2.79 -14.60 3.08
C ALA A 147 -3.62 -15.19 4.24
N ARG A 148 -4.84 -14.67 4.46
CA ARG A 148 -5.69 -15.11 5.55
C ARG A 148 -6.14 -16.56 5.35
N SER A 149 -6.01 -17.36 6.43
CA SER A 149 -6.36 -18.78 6.46
C SER A 149 -6.80 -19.19 7.87
N GLU A 150 -7.21 -20.44 8.04
CA GLU A 150 -7.63 -21.03 9.31
C GLU A 150 -7.07 -22.45 9.44
N GLY A 151 -6.99 -22.96 10.69
CA GLY A 151 -6.42 -24.28 10.99
C GLY A 151 -5.05 -24.19 11.65
N SER A 152 -4.32 -25.30 11.68
CA SER A 152 -2.96 -25.36 12.23
C SER A 152 -1.95 -24.59 11.38
N TYR A 153 -0.78 -24.31 11.95
CA TYR A 153 0.32 -23.61 11.28
C TYR A 153 0.62 -24.17 9.87
N HIS A 154 0.76 -25.49 9.75
CA HIS A 154 1.09 -26.13 8.48
C HIS A 154 -0.11 -26.23 7.52
N GLU A 155 -1.32 -26.40 8.04
CA GLU A 155 -2.53 -26.37 7.21
C GLU A 155 -2.71 -25.01 6.57
N GLN A 156 -2.55 -23.94 7.33
CA GLN A 156 -2.65 -22.58 6.80
C GLN A 156 -1.59 -22.31 5.72
N ILE A 157 -0.33 -22.79 5.87
CA ILE A 157 0.67 -22.68 4.81
C ILE A 157 0.18 -23.35 3.53
N LYS A 158 -0.32 -24.59 3.63
CA LYS A 158 -0.82 -25.35 2.48
C LYS A 158 -1.97 -24.64 1.79
N LEU A 159 -2.95 -24.17 2.54
CA LEU A 159 -4.16 -23.53 2.02
C LEU A 159 -3.86 -22.17 1.39
N ALA A 160 -3.10 -21.31 2.09
CA ALA A 160 -2.71 -20.01 1.57
C ALA A 160 -1.84 -20.15 0.31
N SER A 161 -0.92 -21.09 0.29
CA SER A 161 -0.08 -21.34 -0.89
C SER A 161 -0.88 -21.84 -2.09
N ASP A 162 -1.93 -22.65 -1.90
CA ASP A 162 -2.80 -23.10 -2.99
C ASP A 162 -3.53 -21.93 -3.66
N GLY A 163 -4.17 -21.06 -2.86
CA GLY A 163 -4.86 -19.88 -3.41
C GLY A 163 -3.92 -18.86 -4.04
N LEU A 164 -2.80 -18.57 -3.39
CA LEU A 164 -1.81 -17.62 -3.89
C LEU A 164 -1.13 -18.11 -5.18
N ARG A 165 -0.85 -19.42 -5.31
CA ARG A 165 -0.31 -19.99 -6.54
C ARG A 165 -1.28 -19.80 -7.70
N LYS A 166 -2.56 -20.16 -7.53
CA LYS A 166 -3.58 -19.97 -8.56
C LYS A 166 -3.73 -18.51 -8.99
N LEU A 167 -3.68 -17.59 -8.03
CA LEU A 167 -3.75 -16.17 -8.31
C LEU A 167 -2.50 -15.71 -9.09
N SER A 168 -1.32 -16.20 -8.73
CA SER A 168 -0.06 -15.89 -9.41
C SER A 168 -0.01 -16.43 -10.84
N GLU A 169 -0.51 -17.64 -11.07
CA GLU A 169 -0.63 -18.23 -12.41
C GLU A 169 -1.55 -17.40 -13.33
N PHE A 170 -2.69 -16.94 -12.81
CA PHE A 170 -3.55 -16.02 -13.56
C PHE A 170 -2.86 -14.69 -13.87
N SER A 171 -2.18 -14.13 -12.91
CA SER A 171 -1.52 -12.82 -13.05
C SER A 171 -0.30 -12.82 -13.95
N ASP A 172 0.32 -13.98 -14.19
CA ASP A 172 1.55 -14.08 -14.98
C ASP A 172 1.35 -13.66 -16.42
N ASN A 173 0.27 -14.12 -17.05
CA ASN A 173 -0.09 -13.73 -18.42
C ASN A 173 -0.39 -12.22 -18.56
N ILE A 174 -0.73 -11.55 -17.48
CA ILE A 174 -1.09 -10.12 -17.44
C ILE A 174 0.13 -9.25 -17.11
N GLY A 175 1.10 -9.84 -16.41
CA GLY A 175 2.34 -9.18 -16.00
C GLY A 175 2.20 -8.37 -14.71
N ILE A 176 1.26 -8.73 -13.82
CA ILE A 176 1.04 -8.08 -12.52
C ILE A 176 1.61 -8.97 -11.41
N ASN A 177 2.32 -8.38 -10.43
CA ASN A 177 2.79 -9.14 -9.27
C ASN A 177 1.70 -9.24 -8.19
N ILE A 178 1.76 -10.31 -7.41
CA ILE A 178 0.92 -10.55 -6.25
C ILE A 178 1.79 -10.34 -5.01
N LEU A 179 1.52 -9.29 -4.24
CA LEU A 179 2.26 -8.97 -3.03
C LEU A 179 1.45 -9.34 -1.81
N VAL A 180 2.03 -10.12 -0.91
CA VAL A 180 1.38 -10.50 0.34
C VAL A 180 1.91 -9.61 1.46
N GLU A 181 0.99 -8.90 2.12
CA GLU A 181 1.29 -8.11 3.32
C GLU A 181 1.23 -8.99 4.57
N ASN A 182 2.13 -8.78 5.51
CA ASN A 182 1.96 -9.26 6.87
C ASN A 182 0.84 -8.44 7.54
N HIS A 183 -0.35 -9.03 7.69
CA HIS A 183 -1.57 -8.30 8.06
C HIS A 183 -2.48 -9.10 9.00
N GLY A 184 -2.01 -9.35 10.22
CA GLY A 184 -2.73 -10.09 11.26
C GLY A 184 -2.70 -11.61 11.07
N GLY A 185 -3.00 -12.34 12.14
CA GLY A 185 -2.91 -13.79 12.16
C GLY A 185 -1.50 -14.28 11.86
N LEU A 186 -1.37 -15.51 11.38
CA LEU A 186 -0.06 -16.09 11.04
C LEU A 186 0.68 -15.32 9.92
N SER A 187 0.00 -14.51 9.10
CA SER A 187 0.72 -13.67 8.13
C SER A 187 1.62 -12.62 8.80
N SER A 188 1.35 -12.26 10.06
CA SER A 188 2.22 -11.40 10.88
C SER A 188 3.44 -12.12 11.48
N ASN A 189 3.57 -13.44 11.28
CA ASN A 189 4.77 -14.20 11.61
C ASN A 189 5.67 -14.28 10.37
N GLY A 190 6.83 -13.61 10.40
CA GLY A 190 7.74 -13.53 9.25
C GLY A 190 8.18 -14.89 8.74
N LYS A 191 8.49 -15.82 9.64
CA LYS A 191 8.87 -17.19 9.28
C LYS A 191 7.74 -17.91 8.54
N TRP A 192 6.51 -17.84 9.06
CA TRP A 192 5.34 -18.45 8.42
C TRP A 192 5.15 -17.90 6.99
N LEU A 193 5.16 -16.58 6.85
CA LEU A 193 4.93 -15.96 5.53
C LEU A 193 6.08 -16.29 4.56
N THR A 194 7.31 -16.39 5.04
CA THR A 194 8.46 -16.84 4.25
C THR A 194 8.27 -18.29 3.75
N GLU A 195 7.75 -19.18 4.60
CA GLU A 195 7.43 -20.56 4.20
C GLU A 195 6.32 -20.61 3.15
N VAL A 196 5.30 -19.75 3.26
CA VAL A 196 4.27 -19.58 2.21
C VAL A 196 4.91 -19.14 0.90
N MET A 197 5.78 -18.11 0.90
CA MET A 197 6.47 -17.65 -0.32
C MET A 197 7.26 -18.78 -0.99
N LYS A 198 8.04 -19.53 -0.22
CA LYS A 198 8.82 -20.67 -0.71
C LYS A 198 7.93 -21.80 -1.26
N THR A 199 6.78 -22.05 -0.61
CA THR A 199 5.83 -23.08 -1.05
C THR A 199 5.11 -22.68 -2.33
N VAL A 200 4.75 -21.42 -2.49
CA VAL A 200 4.16 -20.89 -3.74
C VAL A 200 5.18 -20.96 -4.88
N ASP A 201 6.43 -20.60 -4.64
CA ASP A 201 7.54 -20.68 -5.62
C ASP A 201 7.15 -20.22 -7.03
N HIS A 202 6.77 -18.95 -7.16
CA HIS A 202 6.35 -18.36 -8.42
C HIS A 202 6.97 -16.97 -8.62
N SER A 203 7.40 -16.63 -9.83
CA SER A 203 8.09 -15.37 -10.13
C SER A 203 7.25 -14.11 -9.83
N ARG A 204 5.91 -14.22 -9.94
CA ARG A 204 4.98 -13.11 -9.68
C ARG A 204 4.68 -12.90 -8.21
N ILE A 205 4.89 -13.88 -7.32
CA ILE A 205 4.64 -13.67 -5.90
C ILE A 205 5.78 -12.91 -5.23
N GLY A 206 5.45 -12.17 -4.20
CA GLY A 206 6.41 -11.51 -3.32
C GLY A 206 5.73 -11.02 -2.06
N THR A 207 6.50 -10.40 -1.18
CA THR A 207 5.97 -9.78 0.03
C THR A 207 5.88 -8.26 -0.13
N LEU A 208 5.00 -7.67 0.68
CA LEU A 208 4.97 -6.24 1.01
C LEU A 208 5.12 -6.13 2.52
N PRO A 209 6.37 -6.15 3.06
CA PRO A 209 6.58 -6.03 4.49
C PRO A 209 6.01 -4.72 5.02
N ASP A 210 5.05 -4.81 5.94
CA ASP A 210 4.54 -3.69 6.70
C ASP A 210 5.27 -3.63 8.05
N PHE A 211 5.91 -2.50 8.35
CA PHE A 211 6.78 -2.36 9.53
C PHE A 211 6.00 -2.28 10.85
N GLY A 212 4.67 -2.11 10.81
CA GLY A 212 3.80 -2.03 11.98
C GLY A 212 2.95 -3.29 12.24
N ASN A 213 2.81 -4.20 11.28
CA ASN A 213 1.84 -5.29 11.34
C ASN A 213 2.44 -6.62 11.79
N PHE A 214 3.02 -6.68 13.00
CA PHE A 214 3.60 -7.90 13.56
C PHE A 214 2.81 -8.49 14.74
N LYS A 215 1.55 -8.07 14.90
CA LYS A 215 0.63 -8.64 15.89
C LYS A 215 -0.08 -9.85 15.26
N ILE A 216 0.19 -11.06 15.79
CA ILE A 216 -0.44 -12.30 15.36
C ILE A 216 -1.85 -12.37 15.96
N ASP A 217 -1.97 -12.18 17.29
CA ASP A 217 -3.22 -12.05 18.02
C ASP A 217 -3.06 -11.12 19.23
N ASP A 218 -4.03 -11.08 20.14
CA ASP A 218 -3.98 -10.17 21.30
C ASP A 218 -2.85 -10.50 22.30
N ASN A 219 -2.34 -11.72 22.30
CA ASN A 219 -1.34 -12.21 23.24
C ASN A 219 0.01 -12.52 22.56
N ASP A 220 0.07 -12.49 21.22
CA ASP A 220 1.25 -12.91 20.46
C ASP A 220 1.65 -11.81 19.46
N VAL A 221 2.86 -11.27 19.66
CA VAL A 221 3.48 -10.26 18.79
C VAL A 221 4.82 -10.77 18.31
N TYR A 222 4.97 -10.90 17.01
CA TYR A 222 6.22 -11.30 16.40
C TYR A 222 7.25 -10.15 16.46
N ASP A 223 8.53 -10.47 16.64
CA ASP A 223 9.58 -9.45 16.59
C ASP A 223 9.65 -8.80 15.21
N ARG A 224 9.40 -7.48 15.15
CA ARG A 224 9.34 -6.75 13.88
C ARG A 224 10.65 -6.72 13.13
N TYR A 225 11.79 -6.67 13.81
CA TYR A 225 13.10 -6.60 13.17
C TYR A 225 13.47 -7.94 12.55
N ILE A 226 13.18 -9.03 13.26
CA ILE A 226 13.33 -10.38 12.73
C ILE A 226 12.37 -10.57 11.55
N GLY A 227 11.09 -10.23 11.71
CA GLY A 227 10.08 -10.41 10.67
C GLY A 227 10.37 -9.60 9.40
N VAL A 228 10.77 -8.34 9.52
CA VAL A 228 11.21 -7.55 8.36
C VAL A 228 12.42 -8.21 7.68
N SER A 229 13.43 -8.63 8.44
CA SER A 229 14.62 -9.30 7.89
C SER A 229 14.27 -10.58 7.13
N GLU A 230 13.31 -11.37 7.62
CA GLU A 230 12.86 -12.59 6.98
C GLU A 230 12.06 -12.34 5.69
N LEU A 231 11.26 -11.27 5.65
CA LEU A 231 10.40 -10.95 4.52
C LEU A 231 11.12 -10.20 3.39
N MET A 232 12.14 -9.40 3.70
CA MET A 232 12.87 -8.58 2.73
C MET A 232 13.42 -9.34 1.51
N PRO A 233 13.93 -10.58 1.60
CA PRO A 233 14.38 -11.33 0.43
C PRO A 233 13.30 -11.57 -0.63
N PHE A 234 12.02 -11.51 -0.26
CA PHE A 234 10.86 -11.69 -1.14
C PHE A 234 10.17 -10.36 -1.47
N ALA A 235 10.62 -9.25 -0.91
CA ALA A 235 9.94 -7.97 -1.02
C ALA A 235 10.02 -7.39 -2.43
N LYS A 236 8.87 -6.90 -2.92
CA LYS A 236 8.77 -6.13 -4.17
C LYS A 236 8.33 -4.68 -3.91
N ALA A 237 7.87 -4.40 -2.70
CA ALA A 237 7.57 -3.09 -2.13
C ALA A 237 7.58 -3.21 -0.59
N VAL A 238 7.53 -2.08 0.13
CA VAL A 238 7.45 -2.05 1.60
C VAL A 238 6.42 -1.03 2.04
N SER A 239 5.77 -1.28 3.18
CA SER A 239 4.87 -0.34 3.85
C SER A 239 5.54 0.19 5.12
N ALA A 240 6.01 1.43 5.05
CA ALA A 240 6.66 2.10 6.19
C ALA A 240 5.61 2.67 7.16
N LYS A 241 4.75 1.80 7.70
CA LYS A 241 3.71 2.17 8.65
C LYS A 241 4.30 2.51 10.02
N SER A 242 3.80 3.61 10.60
CA SER A 242 3.97 3.91 12.02
C SER A 242 2.60 4.12 12.66
N HIS A 243 2.38 3.56 13.84
CA HIS A 243 1.19 3.80 14.64
C HIS A 243 1.35 5.01 15.56
N GLU A 244 2.58 5.38 15.88
CA GLU A 244 2.93 6.45 16.80
C GLU A 244 4.08 7.27 16.22
N PHE A 245 3.80 8.55 15.90
CA PHE A 245 4.78 9.42 15.26
C PHE A 245 5.63 10.22 16.25
N ASP A 246 5.26 10.28 17.51
CA ASP A 246 5.87 11.14 18.53
C ASP A 246 6.64 10.34 19.62
N LYS A 247 7.04 9.10 19.34
CA LYS A 247 7.82 8.25 20.26
C LYS A 247 9.05 7.66 19.61
#